data_1675812191b0e1f13a2a51cc187484e2
#
_entry.id   1675812191b0e1f13a2a51cc187484e2
#
_cell.length_a   1.000
_cell.length_b   1.000
_cell.length_c   1.000
_cell.angle_alpha   90.00
_cell.angle_beta   90.00
_cell.angle_gamma   90.00
#
_symmetry.space_group_name_H-M   'P 1'
#
loop_
_entity.id
_entity.type
_entity.pdbx_description
1 polymer ?
#
loop_
_entity_poly.entity_id
_entity_poly.type
_entity_poly.pdbx_seq_one_letter_code
_entity_poly.pdbx_strand_id
1 'polypeptide(L)'
;MRPRSKMADVDEEIREIKREIIESRGLLIKSSNLTNSLAADLKSIAKRQAGYERRFTWNSGVAYVLFATLSFLGLWAASGSRYDELTTQVTSLEQTTGELRRELTEETERAERRARAETAAAEFYRLIRERRRAEAVEGYAEIRHEELSAAEAAFFRDTVDQFQIDLSVTAYNTGLDLVRTGRYAEAAESFQEALRLSEDAPHVPAVRLELARALRRLGQDARAKELAAEVAEQTIDRELQDDGLLLFAECAEALGEIDEARAALRTYLRRWPRGAFAVDVRQHLSDLNRRVMRGEIGRRDP
;
A
#
# COMPACT_ATOMS: atom_id res chain seq x y z
N MET A 1 15.82 31.90 -2.04
CA MET A 1 14.82 32.01 -3.13
C MET A 1 14.43 30.61 -3.56
N ARG A 2 13.37 30.11 -3.46
CA ARG A 2 11.93 30.04 -3.26
C ARG A 2 11.49 28.60 -3.02
N PRO A 3 10.86 28.24 -1.96
CA PRO A 3 10.07 27.02 -1.90
C PRO A 3 8.56 27.34 -1.75
N ARG A 4 8.05 28.36 -2.46
CA ARG A 4 6.62 28.73 -2.38
C ARG A 4 5.70 28.08 -3.42
N SER A 5 6.25 27.46 -4.48
CA SER A 5 5.42 26.92 -5.57
C SER A 5 4.86 25.52 -5.27
N LYS A 6 5.61 24.66 -4.58
CA LYS A 6 5.16 23.29 -4.29
C LYS A 6 4.04 23.20 -3.24
N MET A 7 3.96 24.17 -2.35
CA MET A 7 2.91 24.18 -1.31
C MET A 7 1.57 24.67 -1.85
N ALA A 8 1.59 25.55 -2.85
CA ALA A 8 0.38 26.00 -3.53
C ALA A 8 -0.22 24.91 -4.44
N ASP A 9 0.62 24.09 -5.06
CA ASP A 9 0.22 22.97 -5.91
C ASP A 9 -0.45 21.85 -5.08
N VAL A 10 0.11 21.53 -3.93
CA VAL A 10 -0.47 20.55 -2.99
C VAL A 10 -1.79 21.05 -2.37
N ASP A 11 -1.89 22.33 -2.10
CA ASP A 11 -3.15 22.94 -1.61
C ASP A 11 -4.24 22.98 -2.70
N GLU A 12 -3.86 23.02 -3.95
CA GLU A 12 -4.78 22.97 -5.09
C GLU A 12 -5.25 21.52 -5.33
N GLU A 13 -4.35 20.53 -5.29
CA GLU A 13 -4.71 19.10 -5.33
C GLU A 13 -5.58 18.69 -4.15
N ILE A 14 -5.27 19.16 -2.93
CA ILE A 14 -6.12 18.91 -1.75
C ILE A 14 -7.53 19.53 -1.92
N ARG A 15 -7.63 20.67 -2.58
CA ARG A 15 -8.93 21.27 -2.88
C ARG A 15 -9.70 20.50 -3.94
N GLU A 16 -9.01 19.99 -4.94
CA GLU A 16 -9.60 19.18 -6.00
C GLU A 16 -10.12 17.85 -5.44
N ILE A 17 -9.33 17.16 -4.64
CA ILE A 17 -9.73 15.94 -3.94
C ILE A 17 -10.90 16.19 -2.97
N LYS A 18 -10.86 17.29 -2.22
CA LYS A 18 -12.01 17.68 -1.38
C LYS A 18 -13.29 17.89 -2.18
N ARG A 19 -13.17 18.47 -3.37
CA ARG A 19 -14.31 18.68 -4.27
C ARG A 19 -14.88 17.37 -4.78
N GLU A 20 -14.04 16.44 -5.18
CA GLU A 20 -14.41 15.10 -5.64
C GLU A 20 -15.06 14.26 -4.52
N ILE A 21 -14.56 14.38 -3.28
CA ILE A 21 -15.18 13.77 -2.10
C ILE A 21 -16.56 14.36 -1.80
N ILE A 22 -16.73 15.65 -1.95
CA ILE A 22 -18.04 16.31 -1.75
C ILE A 22 -19.04 15.86 -2.83
N GLU A 23 -18.58 15.72 -4.06
CA GLU A 23 -19.40 15.28 -5.19
C GLU A 23 -19.78 13.78 -5.05
N SER A 24 -18.83 12.95 -4.68
CA SER A 24 -19.02 11.53 -4.33
C SER A 24 -20.02 11.37 -3.18
N ARG A 25 -19.90 12.19 -2.11
CA ARG A 25 -20.88 12.23 -1.02
C ARG A 25 -22.28 12.63 -1.49
N GLY A 26 -22.36 13.61 -2.40
CA GLY A 26 -23.62 14.02 -3.01
C GLY A 26 -24.30 12.89 -3.78
N LEU A 27 -23.53 12.13 -4.54
CA LEU A 27 -24.00 10.97 -5.28
C LEU A 27 -24.43 9.82 -4.34
N LEU A 28 -23.70 9.61 -3.25
CA LEU A 28 -24.01 8.60 -2.24
C LEU A 28 -25.32 8.92 -1.51
N ILE A 29 -25.53 10.17 -1.13
CA ILE A 29 -26.81 10.62 -0.53
C ILE A 29 -27.98 10.43 -1.51
N LYS A 30 -27.74 10.72 -2.80
CA LYS A 30 -28.76 10.57 -3.84
C LYS A 30 -29.07 9.09 -4.10
N SER A 31 -28.08 8.23 -4.14
CA SER A 31 -28.23 6.78 -4.22
C SER A 31 -28.94 6.21 -3.00
N SER A 32 -28.54 6.61 -1.79
CA SER A 32 -29.19 6.20 -0.55
C SER A 32 -30.68 6.63 -0.48
N ASN A 33 -30.97 7.85 -0.91
CA ASN A 33 -32.36 8.33 -0.95
C ASN A 33 -33.20 7.57 -1.98
N LEU A 34 -32.63 7.23 -3.15
CA LEU A 34 -33.31 6.40 -4.16
C LEU A 34 -33.55 4.97 -3.64
N THR A 35 -32.58 4.40 -2.95
CA THR A 35 -32.69 3.08 -2.33
C THR A 35 -33.77 3.06 -1.24
N ASN A 36 -33.81 4.10 -0.40
CA ASN A 36 -34.81 4.23 0.64
C ASN A 36 -36.24 4.44 0.07
N SER A 37 -36.37 5.21 -1.02
CA SER A 37 -37.67 5.39 -1.70
C SER A 37 -38.16 4.09 -2.34
N LEU A 38 -37.26 3.35 -3.01
CA LEU A 38 -37.56 2.03 -3.58
C LEU A 38 -37.95 1.01 -2.49
N ALA A 39 -37.26 1.00 -1.36
CA ALA A 39 -37.59 0.16 -0.21
C ALA A 39 -38.95 0.53 0.40
N ALA A 40 -39.30 1.83 0.46
CA ALA A 40 -40.60 2.31 0.92
C ALA A 40 -41.71 1.92 -0.05
N ASP A 41 -41.47 2.03 -1.36
CA ASP A 41 -42.44 1.65 -2.39
C ASP A 41 -42.67 0.13 -2.41
N LEU A 42 -41.61 -0.68 -2.31
CA LEU A 42 -41.75 -2.14 -2.16
C LEU A 42 -42.53 -2.53 -0.90
N LYS A 43 -42.24 -1.85 0.23
CA LYS A 43 -42.99 -2.07 1.49
C LYS A 43 -44.45 -1.65 1.37
N SER A 44 -44.76 -0.59 0.62
CA SER A 44 -46.13 -0.13 0.36
C SER A 44 -46.91 -1.09 -0.53
N ILE A 45 -46.22 -1.65 -1.56
CA ILE A 45 -46.78 -2.65 -2.47
C ILE A 45 -47.06 -3.95 -1.72
N ALA A 46 -46.12 -4.45 -0.90
CA ALA A 46 -46.32 -5.62 -0.03
C ALA A 46 -47.45 -5.43 0.98
N LYS A 47 -47.57 -4.24 1.56
CA LYS A 47 -48.65 -3.92 2.51
C LYS A 47 -50.00 -3.82 1.81
N ARG A 48 -50.06 -3.33 0.56
CA ARG A 48 -51.28 -3.32 -0.26
C ARG A 48 -51.72 -4.75 -0.64
N GLN A 49 -50.75 -5.61 -1.05
CA GLN A 49 -51.04 -7.02 -1.33
C GLN A 49 -51.59 -7.76 -0.09
N ALA A 50 -50.94 -7.64 1.07
CA ALA A 50 -51.43 -8.23 2.30
C ALA A 50 -52.82 -7.69 2.74
N GLY A 51 -53.14 -6.43 2.43
CA GLY A 51 -54.44 -5.82 2.66
C GLY A 51 -55.52 -6.34 1.71
N TYR A 52 -55.19 -6.65 0.49
CA TYR A 52 -56.10 -7.26 -0.50
C TYR A 52 -56.40 -8.72 -0.16
N GLU A 53 -55.42 -9.51 0.25
CA GLU A 53 -55.62 -10.92 0.64
C GLU A 53 -56.55 -11.05 1.86
N ARG A 54 -56.43 -10.15 2.87
CA ARG A 54 -57.27 -10.19 4.08
C ARG A 54 -58.72 -9.80 3.85
N ARG A 55 -59.03 -8.97 2.86
CA ARG A 55 -60.42 -8.58 2.51
C ARG A 55 -61.12 -9.59 1.62
N PHE A 56 -60.40 -10.44 0.94
CA PHE A 56 -60.95 -11.40 -0.01
C PHE A 56 -61.50 -12.67 0.64
N THR A 57 -61.04 -13.03 1.82
CA THR A 57 -61.33 -14.35 2.41
C THR A 57 -62.63 -14.43 3.21
N TRP A 58 -63.32 -13.33 3.50
CA TRP A 58 -64.45 -13.40 4.42
C TRP A 58 -65.84 -13.09 3.85
N ASN A 59 -66.00 -12.58 2.64
CA ASN A 59 -67.37 -12.22 2.18
C ASN A 59 -67.91 -13.06 0.98
N SER A 60 -67.29 -14.14 0.64
CA SER A 60 -67.60 -14.82 -0.59
C SER A 60 -67.85 -16.32 -0.52
N GLY A 61 -67.92 -16.89 0.67
CA GLY A 61 -68.17 -18.36 0.75
C GLY A 61 -69.43 -18.84 0.01
N VAL A 62 -70.48 -18.05 0.08
CA VAL A 62 -71.77 -18.43 -0.56
C VAL A 62 -71.86 -17.93 -2.02
N ALA A 63 -71.36 -16.72 -2.28
CA ALA A 63 -71.33 -16.20 -3.67
C ALA A 63 -70.33 -17.00 -4.54
N TYR A 64 -69.26 -17.52 -3.95
CA TYR A 64 -68.29 -18.34 -4.68
C TYR A 64 -68.80 -19.68 -5.12
N VAL A 65 -69.62 -20.33 -4.31
CA VAL A 65 -70.24 -21.62 -4.73
C VAL A 65 -71.21 -21.42 -5.89
N LEU A 66 -72.05 -20.35 -5.87
CA LEU A 66 -72.94 -20.01 -6.99
C LEU A 66 -72.18 -19.48 -8.20
N PHE A 67 -71.16 -18.69 -8.04
CA PHE A 67 -70.33 -18.21 -9.15
C PHE A 67 -69.40 -19.30 -9.66
N ALA A 68 -68.87 -20.19 -8.81
CA ALA A 68 -68.04 -21.30 -9.21
C ALA A 68 -68.84 -22.31 -10.07
N THR A 69 -70.07 -22.56 -9.78
CA THR A 69 -70.94 -23.45 -10.63
C THR A 69 -71.30 -22.78 -11.97
N LEU A 70 -71.59 -21.47 -11.98
CA LEU A 70 -71.87 -20.72 -13.21
C LEU A 70 -70.58 -20.42 -14.01
N SER A 71 -69.48 -20.12 -13.32
CA SER A 71 -68.17 -19.90 -13.96
C SER A 71 -67.55 -21.20 -14.42
N PHE A 72 -67.75 -22.32 -13.72
CA PHE A 72 -67.28 -23.64 -14.19
C PHE A 72 -67.95 -24.05 -15.51
N LEU A 73 -69.24 -23.75 -15.66
CA LEU A 73 -69.96 -23.97 -16.91
C LEU A 73 -69.56 -22.97 -18.02
N GLY A 74 -69.26 -21.71 -17.65
CA GLY A 74 -68.74 -20.68 -18.55
C GLY A 74 -67.26 -20.85 -18.91
N LEU A 75 -66.43 -21.27 -17.90
CA LEU A 75 -64.98 -21.54 -18.14
C LEU A 75 -64.75 -22.80 -18.96
N TRP A 76 -65.60 -23.80 -18.86
CA TRP A 76 -65.49 -25.01 -19.69
C TRP A 76 -65.76 -24.70 -21.18
N ALA A 77 -66.51 -23.66 -21.46
CA ALA A 77 -66.80 -23.20 -22.83
C ALA A 77 -65.77 -22.15 -23.34
N ALA A 78 -65.06 -21.47 -22.45
CA ALA A 78 -64.12 -20.41 -22.79
C ALA A 78 -62.66 -20.76 -22.38
N SER A 79 -62.44 -22.05 -22.10
CA SER A 79 -61.16 -22.51 -21.52
C SER A 79 -60.05 -22.58 -22.55
N GLY A 80 -59.01 -21.94 -22.29
CA GLY A 80 -57.70 -22.18 -22.91
C GLY A 80 -56.82 -20.96 -22.92
N SER A 81 -57.30 -19.82 -23.39
CA SER A 81 -56.35 -18.68 -23.67
C SER A 81 -56.15 -17.71 -22.50
N ARG A 82 -57.04 -17.68 -21.49
CA ARG A 82 -56.89 -16.74 -20.37
C ARG A 82 -56.03 -17.25 -19.21
N TYR A 83 -55.97 -18.56 -19.02
CA TYR A 83 -55.09 -19.15 -17.99
C TYR A 83 -53.64 -19.05 -18.36
N ASP A 84 -53.28 -19.24 -19.66
CA ASP A 84 -51.91 -19.11 -20.13
C ASP A 84 -51.40 -17.66 -20.08
N GLU A 85 -52.29 -16.69 -20.29
CA GLU A 85 -51.92 -15.27 -20.25
C GLU A 85 -51.70 -14.78 -18.81
N LEU A 86 -52.49 -15.25 -17.85
CA LEU A 86 -52.33 -14.93 -16.40
C LEU A 86 -51.12 -15.63 -15.81
N THR A 87 -50.83 -16.88 -16.19
CA THR A 87 -49.61 -17.58 -15.75
C THR A 87 -48.35 -16.96 -16.34
N THR A 88 -48.42 -16.50 -17.58
CA THR A 88 -47.30 -15.76 -18.20
C THR A 88 -47.07 -14.39 -17.54
N GLN A 89 -48.15 -13.70 -17.15
CA GLN A 89 -48.02 -12.43 -16.44
C GLN A 89 -47.50 -12.61 -15.01
N VAL A 90 -47.96 -13.67 -14.29
CA VAL A 90 -47.44 -13.97 -12.94
C VAL A 90 -45.95 -14.38 -13.01
N THR A 91 -45.57 -15.24 -13.95
CA THR A 91 -44.14 -15.62 -14.10
C THR A 91 -43.27 -14.44 -14.53
N SER A 92 -43.76 -13.55 -15.40
CA SER A 92 -43.02 -12.34 -15.77
C SER A 92 -42.88 -11.36 -14.61
N LEU A 93 -43.93 -11.21 -13.76
CA LEU A 93 -43.88 -10.39 -12.54
C LEU A 93 -42.97 -11.00 -11.48
N GLU A 94 -42.96 -12.31 -11.31
CA GLU A 94 -42.01 -12.99 -10.40
C GLU A 94 -40.56 -12.85 -10.89
N GLN A 95 -40.33 -12.93 -12.19
CA GLN A 95 -39.00 -12.68 -12.76
C GLN A 95 -38.56 -11.23 -12.54
N THR A 96 -39.39 -10.25 -12.87
CA THR A 96 -39.05 -8.83 -12.67
C THR A 96 -38.88 -8.47 -11.20
N THR A 97 -39.68 -9.03 -10.28
CA THR A 97 -39.47 -8.82 -8.85
C THR A 97 -38.21 -9.50 -8.33
N GLY A 98 -37.82 -10.63 -8.92
CA GLY A 98 -36.58 -11.31 -8.63
C GLY A 98 -35.35 -10.52 -9.10
N GLU A 99 -35.43 -9.95 -10.30
CA GLU A 99 -34.37 -9.07 -10.85
C GLU A 99 -34.22 -7.79 -10.04
N LEU A 100 -35.33 -7.10 -9.74
CA LEU A 100 -35.30 -5.88 -8.93
C LEU A 100 -34.77 -6.11 -7.49
N ARG A 101 -35.06 -7.26 -6.90
CA ARG A 101 -34.48 -7.62 -5.60
C ARG A 101 -32.98 -7.84 -5.67
N ARG A 102 -32.47 -8.48 -6.76
CA ARG A 102 -31.03 -8.67 -6.98
C ARG A 102 -30.33 -7.32 -7.17
N GLU A 103 -30.88 -6.46 -8.03
CA GLU A 103 -30.36 -5.11 -8.26
C GLU A 103 -30.34 -4.29 -6.96
N LEU A 104 -31.38 -4.36 -6.16
CA LEU A 104 -31.43 -3.67 -4.87
C LEU A 104 -30.35 -4.17 -3.89
N THR A 105 -30.17 -5.49 -3.84
CA THR A 105 -29.14 -6.10 -2.98
C THR A 105 -27.74 -5.66 -3.44
N GLU A 106 -27.48 -5.70 -4.74
CA GLU A 106 -26.20 -5.24 -5.29
C GLU A 106 -25.93 -3.75 -5.02
N GLU A 107 -26.95 -2.91 -5.18
CA GLU A 107 -26.81 -1.46 -4.90
C GLU A 107 -26.61 -1.17 -3.40
N THR A 108 -27.28 -1.91 -2.52
CA THR A 108 -27.06 -1.76 -1.07
C THR A 108 -25.65 -2.20 -0.67
N GLU A 109 -25.16 -3.32 -1.20
CA GLU A 109 -23.79 -3.78 -0.96
C GLU A 109 -22.74 -2.80 -1.50
N ARG A 110 -22.98 -2.24 -2.69
CA ARG A 110 -22.11 -1.19 -3.25
C ARG A 110 -22.11 0.07 -2.39
N ALA A 111 -23.27 0.50 -1.93
CA ALA A 111 -23.41 1.65 -1.05
C ALA A 111 -22.69 1.45 0.29
N GLU A 112 -22.80 0.26 0.87
CA GLU A 112 -22.10 -0.08 2.11
C GLU A 112 -20.59 -0.15 1.95
N ARG A 113 -20.09 -0.69 0.82
CA ARG A 113 -18.65 -0.70 0.53
C ARG A 113 -18.11 0.72 0.39
N ARG A 114 -18.82 1.58 -0.36
CA ARG A 114 -18.43 2.99 -0.50
C ARG A 114 -18.44 3.74 0.84
N ALA A 115 -19.44 3.52 1.67
CA ALA A 115 -19.53 4.15 2.99
C ALA A 115 -18.37 3.72 3.91
N ARG A 116 -17.98 2.44 3.85
CA ARG A 116 -16.79 1.95 4.57
C ARG A 116 -15.51 2.59 4.06
N ALA A 117 -15.33 2.64 2.74
CA ALA A 117 -14.15 3.27 2.13
C ALA A 117 -14.07 4.77 2.47
N GLU A 118 -15.19 5.52 2.46
CA GLU A 118 -15.22 6.93 2.89
C GLU A 118 -14.82 7.11 4.35
N THR A 119 -15.31 6.23 5.23
CA THR A 119 -14.98 6.31 6.66
C THR A 119 -13.49 6.04 6.87
N ALA A 120 -12.95 5.00 6.25
CA ALA A 120 -11.53 4.66 6.31
C ALA A 120 -10.66 5.78 5.72
N ALA A 121 -11.07 6.36 4.59
CA ALA A 121 -10.39 7.50 3.98
C ALA A 121 -10.38 8.72 4.92
N ALA A 122 -11.50 9.02 5.56
CA ALA A 122 -11.58 10.15 6.49
C ALA A 122 -10.67 9.99 7.71
N GLU A 123 -10.57 8.76 8.25
CA GLU A 123 -9.63 8.46 9.33
C GLU A 123 -8.18 8.57 8.89
N PHE A 124 -7.87 8.08 7.71
CA PHE A 124 -6.53 8.18 7.14
C PHE A 124 -6.12 9.63 6.86
N TYR A 125 -7.03 10.45 6.33
CA TYR A 125 -6.81 11.90 6.20
C TYR A 125 -6.50 12.57 7.54
N ARG A 126 -7.14 12.11 8.62
CA ARG A 126 -6.85 12.63 9.95
C ARG A 126 -5.40 12.33 10.35
N LEU A 127 -4.91 11.11 10.14
CA LEU A 127 -3.51 10.74 10.42
C LEU A 127 -2.53 11.62 9.64
N ILE A 128 -2.80 11.85 8.35
CA ILE A 128 -1.97 12.71 7.50
C ILE A 128 -1.97 14.16 8.04
N ARG A 129 -3.14 14.70 8.36
CA ARG A 129 -3.28 16.09 8.85
C ARG A 129 -2.62 16.29 10.22
N GLU A 130 -2.69 15.30 11.09
CA GLU A 130 -2.07 15.29 12.40
C GLU A 130 -0.56 14.98 12.34
N ARG A 131 -0.03 14.69 11.15
CA ARG A 131 1.37 14.29 10.91
C ARG A 131 1.79 13.03 11.70
N ARG A 132 0.86 12.13 11.95
CA ARG A 132 1.11 10.83 12.59
C ARG A 132 1.70 9.86 11.58
N ARG A 133 2.96 10.14 11.16
CA ARG A 133 3.60 9.51 10.00
C ARG A 133 3.74 8.00 10.17
N ALA A 134 4.21 7.53 11.31
CA ALA A 134 4.39 6.11 11.57
C ALA A 134 3.06 5.35 11.47
N GLU A 135 2.02 5.86 12.12
CA GLU A 135 0.70 5.26 12.08
C GLU A 135 0.05 5.31 10.70
N ALA A 136 0.32 6.36 9.92
CA ALA A 136 -0.14 6.42 8.54
C ALA A 136 0.56 5.37 7.67
N VAL A 137 1.86 5.15 7.84
CA VAL A 137 2.60 4.11 7.11
C VAL A 137 2.09 2.71 7.49
N GLU A 138 1.86 2.44 8.77
CA GLU A 138 1.31 1.17 9.24
C GLU A 138 -0.12 0.94 8.74
N GLY A 139 -0.99 1.94 8.87
CA GLY A 139 -2.40 1.85 8.46
C GLY A 139 -2.63 1.80 6.95
N TYR A 140 -1.62 2.13 6.14
CA TYR A 140 -1.76 2.11 4.69
C TYR A 140 -2.02 0.71 4.13
N ALA A 141 -1.48 -0.33 4.78
CA ALA A 141 -1.69 -1.72 4.37
C ALA A 141 -3.18 -2.10 4.37
N GLU A 142 -3.98 -1.53 5.27
CA GLU A 142 -5.42 -1.78 5.39
C GLU A 142 -6.20 -0.94 4.37
N ILE A 143 -5.94 0.38 4.35
CA ILE A 143 -6.74 1.30 3.53
C ILE A 143 -6.55 1.10 2.02
N ARG A 144 -5.40 0.64 1.56
CA ARG A 144 -5.15 0.37 0.13
C ARG A 144 -6.06 -0.71 -0.47
N HIS A 145 -6.73 -1.50 0.35
CA HIS A 145 -7.66 -2.55 -0.07
C HIS A 145 -9.12 -2.07 -0.13
N GLU A 146 -9.40 -0.87 0.36
CA GLU A 146 -10.72 -0.26 0.28
C GLU A 146 -11.02 0.29 -1.12
N GLU A 147 -12.31 0.42 -1.44
CA GLU A 147 -12.77 0.98 -2.74
C GLU A 147 -12.62 2.52 -2.76
N LEU A 148 -11.37 2.99 -2.77
CA LEU A 148 -11.03 4.41 -2.84
C LEU A 148 -11.24 4.97 -4.26
N SER A 149 -11.46 6.28 -4.37
CA SER A 149 -11.31 6.95 -5.66
C SER A 149 -9.87 6.88 -6.16
N ALA A 150 -9.67 6.93 -7.48
CA ALA A 150 -8.33 6.92 -8.06
C ALA A 150 -7.45 8.06 -7.55
N ALA A 151 -8.06 9.22 -7.29
CA ALA A 151 -7.36 10.39 -6.75
C ALA A 151 -6.93 10.19 -5.29
N GLU A 152 -7.80 9.61 -4.46
CA GLU A 152 -7.47 9.28 -3.06
C GLU A 152 -6.38 8.22 -2.98
N ALA A 153 -6.51 7.14 -3.76
CA ALA A 153 -5.52 6.07 -3.79
C ALA A 153 -4.13 6.59 -4.20
N ALA A 154 -4.07 7.46 -5.23
CA ALA A 154 -2.82 8.09 -5.64
C ALA A 154 -2.27 9.01 -4.55
N PHE A 155 -3.10 9.90 -3.98
CA PHE A 155 -2.68 10.83 -2.94
C PHE A 155 -2.19 10.11 -1.68
N PHE A 156 -2.88 9.07 -1.24
CA PHE A 156 -2.47 8.30 -0.05
C PHE A 156 -1.15 7.60 -0.28
N ARG A 157 -0.99 6.94 -1.43
CA ARG A 157 0.27 6.28 -1.80
C ARG A 157 1.42 7.29 -1.79
N ASP A 158 1.30 8.38 -2.54
CA ASP A 158 2.36 9.38 -2.67
C ASP A 158 2.70 10.03 -1.31
N THR A 159 1.69 10.19 -0.44
CA THR A 159 1.89 10.72 0.92
C THR A 159 2.60 9.70 1.82
N VAL A 160 2.23 8.42 1.73
CA VAL A 160 2.87 7.36 2.49
C VAL A 160 4.32 7.15 2.05
N ASP A 161 4.57 7.13 0.74
CA ASP A 161 5.92 7.06 0.19
C ASP A 161 6.80 8.20 0.73
N GLN A 162 6.26 9.43 0.78
CA GLN A 162 6.97 10.56 1.37
C GLN A 162 7.19 10.38 2.88
N PHE A 163 6.21 9.87 3.61
CA PHE A 163 6.35 9.60 5.05
C PHE A 163 7.38 8.50 5.33
N GLN A 164 7.44 7.48 4.51
CA GLN A 164 8.46 6.43 4.60
C GLN A 164 9.85 7.00 4.40
N ILE A 165 10.04 7.87 3.40
CA ILE A 165 11.32 8.57 3.16
C ILE A 165 11.68 9.45 4.37
N ASP A 166 10.75 10.25 4.90
CA ASP A 166 10.97 11.12 6.06
C ASP A 166 11.35 10.32 7.32
N LEU A 167 10.66 9.20 7.56
CA LEU A 167 10.96 8.31 8.68
C LEU A 167 12.32 7.62 8.51
N SER A 168 12.63 7.18 7.28
CA SER A 168 13.91 6.60 6.93
C SER A 168 15.07 7.59 7.19
N VAL A 169 14.93 8.85 6.77
CA VAL A 169 15.91 9.90 7.07
C VAL A 169 16.05 10.15 8.58
N THR A 170 14.93 10.10 9.31
CA THR A 170 14.95 10.27 10.77
C THR A 170 15.70 9.12 11.45
N ALA A 171 15.44 7.87 11.04
CA ALA A 171 16.14 6.68 11.52
C ALA A 171 17.64 6.74 11.17
N TYR A 172 17.98 7.18 9.95
CA TYR A 172 19.36 7.39 9.54
C TYR A 172 20.10 8.39 10.42
N ASN A 173 19.50 9.57 10.69
CA ASN A 173 20.09 10.57 11.55
C ASN A 173 20.26 10.06 12.99
N THR A 174 19.28 9.31 13.50
CA THR A 174 19.37 8.65 14.81
C THR A 174 20.57 7.68 14.85
N GLY A 175 20.74 6.88 13.80
CA GLY A 175 21.87 5.98 13.66
C GLY A 175 23.21 6.72 13.68
N LEU A 176 23.32 7.85 12.98
CA LEU A 176 24.55 8.68 13.00
C LEU A 176 24.85 9.24 14.38
N ASP A 177 23.84 9.67 15.14
CA ASP A 177 24.03 10.15 16.51
C ASP A 177 24.46 9.02 17.45
N LEU A 178 23.95 7.81 17.26
CA LEU A 178 24.37 6.63 17.99
C LEU A 178 25.83 6.24 17.66
N VAL A 179 26.24 6.35 16.42
CA VAL A 179 27.66 6.16 16.02
C VAL A 179 28.56 7.14 16.73
N ARG A 180 28.21 8.44 16.80
CA ARG A 180 29.00 9.47 17.53
C ARG A 180 29.20 9.13 18.99
N THR A 181 28.24 8.44 19.61
CA THR A 181 28.31 8.03 21.02
C THR A 181 28.91 6.63 21.21
N GLY A 182 29.34 5.96 20.12
CA GLY A 182 29.94 4.62 20.14
C GLY A 182 28.94 3.47 20.34
N ARG A 183 27.64 3.74 20.23
CA ARG A 183 26.56 2.75 20.39
C ARG A 183 26.28 2.03 19.07
N TYR A 184 27.29 1.28 18.57
CA TYR A 184 27.25 0.71 17.22
C TYR A 184 26.16 -0.32 17.00
N ALA A 185 25.76 -1.09 18.04
CA ALA A 185 24.69 -2.07 17.91
C ALA A 185 23.34 -1.38 17.66
N GLU A 186 23.02 -0.38 18.45
CA GLU A 186 21.80 0.39 18.29
C GLU A 186 21.79 1.25 17.02
N ALA A 187 22.97 1.74 16.62
CA ALA A 187 23.12 2.40 15.33
C ALA A 187 22.80 1.47 14.15
N ALA A 188 23.27 0.22 14.21
CA ALA A 188 22.97 -0.77 13.19
C ALA A 188 21.47 -1.08 13.10
N GLU A 189 20.77 -1.18 14.24
CA GLU A 189 19.32 -1.32 14.29
C GLU A 189 18.61 -0.12 13.64
N SER A 190 19.03 1.10 13.96
CA SER A 190 18.46 2.32 13.38
C SER A 190 18.70 2.41 11.87
N PHE A 191 19.88 2.02 11.38
CA PHE A 191 20.15 1.97 9.96
C PHE A 191 19.35 0.88 9.24
N GLN A 192 19.16 -0.29 9.86
CA GLN A 192 18.31 -1.35 9.30
C GLN A 192 16.85 -0.89 9.21
N GLU A 193 16.37 -0.17 10.22
CA GLU A 193 15.03 0.42 10.19
C GLU A 193 14.90 1.46 9.08
N ALA A 194 15.93 2.30 8.86
CA ALA A 194 15.95 3.24 7.74
C ALA A 194 15.83 2.53 6.39
N LEU A 195 16.54 1.42 6.18
CA LEU A 195 16.48 0.61 4.97
C LEU A 195 15.13 -0.09 4.79
N ARG A 196 14.52 -0.57 5.88
CA ARG A 196 13.21 -1.19 5.87
C ARG A 196 12.09 -0.21 5.45
N LEU A 197 12.22 1.04 5.87
CA LEU A 197 11.25 2.10 5.57
C LEU A 197 11.30 2.55 4.12
N SER A 198 12.50 2.57 3.51
CA SER A 198 12.65 2.98 2.11
C SER A 198 13.86 2.27 1.48
N GLU A 199 13.59 1.50 0.42
CA GLU A 199 14.64 0.73 -0.28
C GLU A 199 15.30 1.52 -1.42
N ASP A 200 14.56 2.48 -2.02
CA ASP A 200 14.94 3.17 -3.26
C ASP A 200 15.22 4.66 -3.07
N ALA A 201 15.19 5.18 -1.84
CA ALA A 201 15.43 6.60 -1.60
C ALA A 201 16.90 7.00 -1.90
N PRO A 202 17.14 8.24 -2.32
CA PRO A 202 18.49 8.70 -2.69
C PRO A 202 19.54 8.57 -1.58
N HIS A 203 19.14 8.54 -0.32
CA HIS A 203 20.03 8.39 0.84
C HIS A 203 20.38 6.94 1.18
N VAL A 204 19.69 5.96 0.60
CA VAL A 204 19.88 4.52 0.89
C VAL A 204 21.32 4.04 0.73
N PRO A 205 22.08 4.42 -0.32
CA PRO A 205 23.48 4.03 -0.41
C PRO A 205 24.33 4.53 0.77
N ALA A 206 24.06 5.75 1.26
CA ALA A 206 24.74 6.28 2.44
C ALA A 206 24.37 5.51 3.71
N VAL A 207 23.08 5.14 3.87
CA VAL A 207 22.63 4.30 4.99
C VAL A 207 23.31 2.93 4.96
N ARG A 208 23.41 2.29 3.78
CA ARG A 208 24.11 0.99 3.64
C ARG A 208 25.58 1.11 4.01
N LEU A 209 26.25 2.17 3.61
CA LEU A 209 27.63 2.41 3.95
C LEU A 209 27.83 2.58 5.48
N GLU A 210 26.99 3.37 6.13
CA GLU A 210 27.08 3.57 7.57
C GLU A 210 26.69 2.30 8.37
N LEU A 211 25.73 1.54 7.89
CA LEU A 211 25.40 0.22 8.43
C LEU A 211 26.61 -0.73 8.33
N ALA A 212 27.26 -0.76 7.19
CA ALA A 212 28.46 -1.58 7.00
C ALA A 212 29.60 -1.17 7.93
N ARG A 213 29.81 0.16 8.13
CA ARG A 213 30.77 0.68 9.09
C ARG A 213 30.42 0.27 10.53
N ALA A 214 29.16 0.37 10.92
CA ALA A 214 28.69 -0.04 12.25
C ALA A 214 28.87 -1.54 12.47
N LEU A 215 28.50 -2.38 11.51
CA LEU A 215 28.69 -3.83 11.57
C LEU A 215 30.16 -4.24 11.68
N ARG A 216 31.04 -3.57 10.95
CA ARG A 216 32.48 -3.78 11.07
C ARG A 216 33.00 -3.45 12.48
N ARG A 217 32.50 -2.37 13.10
CA ARG A 217 32.83 -2.02 14.50
C ARG A 217 32.35 -3.08 15.49
N LEU A 218 31.34 -3.84 15.14
CA LEU A 218 30.82 -4.97 15.91
C LEU A 218 31.50 -6.31 15.59
N GLY A 219 32.51 -6.32 14.69
CA GLY A 219 33.22 -7.53 14.26
C GLY A 219 32.38 -8.41 13.29
N GLN A 220 31.32 -7.87 12.71
CA GLN A 220 30.47 -8.58 11.72
C GLN A 220 30.98 -8.30 10.29
N ASP A 221 32.26 -8.56 10.06
CA ASP A 221 32.97 -8.18 8.84
C ASP A 221 32.38 -8.82 7.57
N ALA A 222 31.85 -10.04 7.65
CA ALA A 222 31.22 -10.71 6.50
C ALA A 222 29.99 -9.93 5.98
N ARG A 223 29.10 -9.55 6.89
CA ARG A 223 27.91 -8.75 6.52
C ARG A 223 28.29 -7.33 6.08
N ALA A 224 29.27 -6.73 6.75
CA ALA A 224 29.80 -5.44 6.38
C ALA A 224 30.38 -5.44 4.97
N LYS A 225 31.11 -6.50 4.60
CA LYS A 225 31.70 -6.69 3.27
C LYS A 225 30.62 -6.75 2.17
N GLU A 226 29.54 -7.51 2.40
CA GLU A 226 28.42 -7.61 1.45
C GLU A 226 27.78 -6.23 1.16
N LEU A 227 27.45 -5.49 2.21
CA LEU A 227 26.87 -4.15 2.07
C LEU A 227 27.85 -3.15 1.41
N ALA A 228 29.13 -3.21 1.75
CA ALA A 228 30.15 -2.38 1.14
C ALA A 228 30.32 -2.67 -0.35
N ALA A 229 30.21 -3.94 -0.76
CA ALA A 229 30.22 -4.34 -2.17
C ALA A 229 29.00 -3.76 -2.92
N GLU A 230 27.80 -3.85 -2.36
CA GLU A 230 26.60 -3.26 -2.95
C GLU A 230 26.76 -1.75 -3.18
N VAL A 231 27.29 -1.02 -2.19
CA VAL A 231 27.53 0.41 -2.31
C VAL A 231 28.56 0.70 -3.39
N ALA A 232 29.65 -0.05 -3.45
CA ALA A 232 30.72 0.14 -4.43
C ALA A 232 30.29 -0.13 -5.88
N GLU A 233 29.31 -1.02 -6.08
CA GLU A 233 28.85 -1.46 -7.40
C GLU A 233 27.60 -0.73 -7.89
N GLN A 234 26.63 -0.51 -7.02
CA GLN A 234 25.28 -0.10 -7.40
C GLN A 234 25.04 1.41 -7.28
N THR A 235 25.83 2.13 -6.47
CA THR A 235 25.58 3.56 -6.30
C THR A 235 26.09 4.38 -7.49
N ILE A 236 25.41 5.49 -7.78
CA ILE A 236 25.82 6.44 -8.82
C ILE A 236 26.82 7.47 -8.26
N ASP A 237 26.76 7.71 -6.95
CA ASP A 237 27.60 8.65 -6.23
C ASP A 237 29.04 8.11 -6.14
N ARG A 238 29.98 8.86 -6.75
CA ARG A 238 31.39 8.47 -6.79
C ARG A 238 32.10 8.51 -5.44
N GLU A 239 31.65 9.42 -4.55
CA GLU A 239 32.22 9.52 -3.21
C GLU A 239 31.79 8.32 -2.35
N LEU A 240 30.56 7.87 -2.49
CA LEU A 240 30.10 6.66 -1.81
C LEU A 240 30.69 5.39 -2.43
N GLN A 241 30.94 5.38 -3.73
CA GLN A 241 31.60 4.24 -4.40
C GLN A 241 33.02 4.01 -3.90
N ASP A 242 33.83 5.07 -3.75
CA ASP A 242 35.22 4.94 -3.30
C ASP A 242 35.30 4.56 -1.82
N ASP A 243 34.44 5.12 -0.98
CA ASP A 243 34.28 4.74 0.43
C ASP A 243 33.83 3.28 0.57
N GLY A 244 32.83 2.85 -0.21
CA GLY A 244 32.34 1.47 -0.23
C GLY A 244 33.43 0.47 -0.63
N LEU A 245 34.19 0.78 -1.67
CA LEU A 245 35.28 -0.10 -2.13
C LEU A 245 36.42 -0.19 -1.11
N LEU A 246 36.72 0.92 -0.42
CA LEU A 246 37.71 0.92 0.64
C LEU A 246 37.25 0.08 1.84
N LEU A 247 36.01 0.27 2.28
CA LEU A 247 35.42 -0.52 3.37
C LEU A 247 35.36 -2.00 3.04
N PHE A 248 35.01 -2.35 1.79
CA PHE A 248 35.06 -3.73 1.30
C PHE A 248 36.46 -4.33 1.47
N ALA A 249 37.50 -3.60 1.04
CA ALA A 249 38.89 -4.07 1.16
C ALA A 249 39.29 -4.30 2.63
N GLU A 250 38.90 -3.40 3.52
CA GLU A 250 39.18 -3.50 4.93
C GLU A 250 38.46 -4.71 5.59
N CYS A 251 37.19 -4.95 5.21
CA CYS A 251 36.45 -6.13 5.68
C CYS A 251 37.04 -7.44 5.15
N ALA A 252 37.39 -7.47 3.86
CA ALA A 252 38.05 -8.63 3.26
C ALA A 252 39.40 -8.95 3.94
N GLU A 253 40.19 -7.92 4.28
CA GLU A 253 41.41 -8.12 5.07
C GLU A 253 41.12 -8.71 6.45
N ALA A 254 40.13 -8.17 7.17
CA ALA A 254 39.72 -8.67 8.48
C ALA A 254 39.26 -10.15 8.43
N LEU A 255 38.61 -10.57 7.35
CA LEU A 255 38.21 -11.95 7.11
C LEU A 255 39.36 -12.86 6.64
N GLY A 256 40.55 -12.28 6.38
CA GLY A 256 41.70 -13.02 5.86
C GLY A 256 41.62 -13.30 4.36
N GLU A 257 40.71 -12.66 3.63
CA GLU A 257 40.51 -12.76 2.18
C GLU A 257 41.46 -11.79 1.44
N ILE A 258 42.75 -12.02 1.62
CA ILE A 258 43.81 -11.08 1.27
C ILE A 258 43.84 -10.76 -0.23
N ASP A 259 43.54 -11.75 -1.07
CA ASP A 259 43.53 -11.52 -2.52
C ASP A 259 42.36 -10.64 -2.95
N GLU A 260 41.21 -10.75 -2.34
CA GLU A 260 40.09 -9.87 -2.58
C GLU A 260 40.39 -8.43 -2.11
N ALA A 261 40.92 -8.29 -0.89
CA ALA A 261 41.33 -6.99 -0.38
C ALA A 261 42.33 -6.30 -1.33
N ARG A 262 43.37 -7.01 -1.82
CA ARG A 262 44.33 -6.49 -2.77
C ARG A 262 43.70 -6.12 -4.11
N ALA A 263 42.76 -6.94 -4.59
CA ALA A 263 42.05 -6.66 -5.84
C ALA A 263 41.20 -5.38 -5.72
N ALA A 264 40.50 -5.20 -4.60
CA ALA A 264 39.71 -3.99 -4.31
C ALA A 264 40.60 -2.74 -4.25
N LEU A 265 41.72 -2.79 -3.48
CA LEU A 265 42.66 -1.64 -3.39
C LEU A 265 43.26 -1.28 -4.73
N ARG A 266 43.62 -2.27 -5.60
CA ARG A 266 44.06 -1.99 -6.96
C ARG A 266 42.97 -1.36 -7.82
N THR A 267 41.74 -1.83 -7.67
CA THR A 267 40.59 -1.28 -8.38
C THR A 267 40.32 0.16 -7.95
N TYR A 268 40.43 0.45 -6.63
CA TYR A 268 40.39 1.83 -6.13
C TYR A 268 41.39 2.72 -6.84
N LEU A 269 42.67 2.36 -6.83
CA LEU A 269 43.74 3.16 -7.44
C LEU A 269 43.58 3.33 -8.96
N ARG A 270 42.98 2.37 -9.63
CA ARG A 270 42.70 2.47 -11.07
C ARG A 270 41.55 3.42 -11.35
N ARG A 271 40.47 3.38 -10.54
CA ARG A 271 39.29 4.24 -10.72
C ARG A 271 39.53 5.66 -10.22
N TRP A 272 40.19 5.80 -9.08
CA TRP A 272 40.43 7.09 -8.39
C TRP A 272 41.95 7.31 -8.12
N PRO A 273 42.80 7.47 -9.10
CA PRO A 273 44.24 7.60 -8.89
C PRO A 273 44.64 8.86 -8.11
N ARG A 274 43.74 9.84 -8.06
CA ARG A 274 43.87 11.11 -7.30
C ARG A 274 42.77 11.29 -6.30
N GLY A 275 42.03 10.21 -5.91
CA GLY A 275 41.00 10.24 -4.89
C GLY A 275 41.56 10.64 -3.52
N ALA A 276 40.66 11.01 -2.62
CA ALA A 276 41.01 11.47 -1.28
C ALA A 276 41.93 10.47 -0.54
N PHE A 277 41.68 9.17 -0.67
CA PHE A 277 42.39 8.10 0.01
C PHE A 277 43.52 7.46 -0.87
N ALA A 278 43.81 7.98 -2.06
CA ALA A 278 44.72 7.33 -2.99
C ALA A 278 46.16 7.15 -2.45
N VAL A 279 46.61 8.03 -1.57
CA VAL A 279 47.92 7.92 -0.91
C VAL A 279 47.89 6.79 0.11
N ASP A 280 46.91 6.79 0.98
CA ASP A 280 46.75 5.80 2.05
C ASP A 280 46.53 4.40 1.47
N VAL A 281 45.73 4.29 0.43
CA VAL A 281 45.48 3.03 -0.29
C VAL A 281 46.74 2.48 -0.92
N ARG A 282 47.64 3.32 -1.51
CA ARG A 282 48.93 2.86 -2.03
C ARG A 282 49.81 2.32 -0.93
N GLN A 283 49.87 3.02 0.20
CA GLN A 283 50.64 2.58 1.33
C GLN A 283 50.11 1.27 1.89
N HIS A 284 48.79 1.19 2.13
CA HIS A 284 48.09 0.00 2.62
C HIS A 284 48.34 -1.21 1.70
N LEU A 285 48.15 -1.06 0.37
CA LEU A 285 48.45 -2.11 -0.61
C LEU A 285 49.90 -2.55 -0.57
N SER A 286 50.88 -1.61 -0.42
CA SER A 286 52.28 -1.94 -0.27
C SER A 286 52.58 -2.73 0.99
N ASP A 287 51.98 -2.36 2.11
CA ASP A 287 52.12 -3.04 3.40
C ASP A 287 51.50 -4.45 3.36
N LEU A 288 50.33 -4.58 2.77
CA LEU A 288 49.65 -5.87 2.57
C LEU A 288 50.52 -6.80 1.68
N ASN A 289 51.06 -6.28 0.59
CA ASN A 289 51.97 -7.06 -0.26
C ASN A 289 53.24 -7.54 0.49
N ARG A 290 53.81 -6.67 1.33
CA ARG A 290 55.00 -7.04 2.15
C ARG A 290 54.66 -8.15 3.16
N ARG A 291 53.49 -8.07 3.84
CA ARG A 291 53.03 -9.09 4.80
C ARG A 291 52.80 -10.43 4.11
N VAL A 292 52.22 -10.43 2.91
CA VAL A 292 52.06 -11.65 2.10
C VAL A 292 53.41 -12.24 1.71
N MET A 293 54.39 -11.41 1.24
CA MET A 293 55.71 -11.90 0.88
C MET A 293 56.49 -12.48 2.06
N ARG A 294 56.26 -11.98 3.28
CA ARG A 294 56.88 -12.54 4.50
C ARG A 294 56.17 -13.77 5.01
N GLY A 295 55.02 -14.19 4.40
CA GLY A 295 54.25 -15.32 4.84
C GLY A 295 53.46 -15.10 6.17
N GLU A 296 53.33 -13.82 6.58
CA GLU A 296 52.64 -13.42 7.80
C GLU A 296 51.08 -13.56 7.66
N ILE A 297 50.59 -13.44 6.43
CA ILE A 297 49.18 -13.57 6.06
C ILE A 297 49.02 -14.21 4.67
N GLY A 298 47.92 -14.86 4.38
CA GLY A 298 47.61 -15.33 3.01
C GLY A 298 47.86 -16.80 2.71
N ARG A 299 48.27 -17.62 3.68
CA ARG A 299 48.21 -19.08 3.57
C ARG A 299 47.02 -19.58 4.41
N ARG A 300 45.83 -19.66 3.81
CA ARG A 300 44.89 -20.73 4.15
C ARG A 300 45.37 -21.94 3.34
N ASP A 301 45.95 -22.91 4.00
CA ASP A 301 46.10 -24.25 3.43
C ASP A 301 44.69 -24.78 3.09
N PRO A 302 44.52 -25.55 2.02
CA PRO A 302 43.24 -26.02 1.48
C PRO A 302 42.47 -26.88 2.46
#